data_1e3e615aa7722556a5545013082d8e02
#
_entry.id   1e3e615aa7722556a5545013082d8e02
#
_cell.length_a   1.000
_cell.length_b   1.000
_cell.length_c   1.000
_cell.angle_alpha   90.00
_cell.angle_beta   90.00
_cell.angle_gamma   90.00
#
_symmetry.space_group_name_H-M   'P 1'
#
loop_
_entity.id
_entity.type
_entity.pdbx_description
1 polymer ?
#
loop_
_entity_poly.entity_id
_entity_poly.type
_entity_poly.pdbx_seq_one_letter_code
_entity_poly.pdbx_strand_id
1 'polypeptide(L)'
;MRTPEEQIRYAASITPSPRQLAWQQLEFYAFTHFGMNTFTNREWGDGTEDPALFNPDALDADQWVAAVKSAGMKALILTCKHHDGFCLWPSAYTEHSVKNSPWKDGKGDVVREVSDACRRGGIKFGVYLSPWDRHDARYGQGKPYDDYFVSQLTELATNYGDIFCFWFDGACGEGKNGKKQIYDWERYYAVLRKLQPNAVLNVCGPDVRWCGNEAGHCRKAEWSVVPAELRDAERTASKSQQADDGKFSRKIDSQDEDIGSRAVIRNARELVWYPSEVDTSIRTGWFYHPEEDTDVRTAGELLDIYLDAVGANASLLLNIPPDTHGRIAAADCASLAELGAKIRQIFADNVTEKAEITADSAIAQHPITQAVDGMADTYWQAAYGQESDTITLKFPELQKVSCVVLGEHLPTGQRIESGEIWADGSKAAEFTVVGHKRICRFTPVDVQTLTIKITASRTEPTLRLLEVYQ
;
A
#
# COMPACT_ATOMS: atom_id res chain seq x y z
N MET A 1 -21.36 7.83 -26.65
CA MET A 1 -21.12 8.15 -25.22
C MET A 1 -22.09 7.32 -24.41
N ARG A 2 -21.69 6.78 -23.28
CA ARG A 2 -22.57 6.05 -22.36
C ARG A 2 -23.56 7.04 -21.71
N THR A 3 -24.76 6.59 -21.43
CA THR A 3 -25.68 7.33 -20.52
C THR A 3 -25.11 7.33 -19.10
N PRO A 4 -25.59 8.20 -18.19
CA PRO A 4 -25.14 8.18 -16.80
C PRO A 4 -25.29 6.81 -16.12
N GLU A 5 -26.40 6.10 -16.35
CA GLU A 5 -26.64 4.77 -15.79
C GLU A 5 -25.72 3.71 -16.42
N GLU A 6 -25.50 3.75 -17.74
CA GLU A 6 -24.53 2.90 -18.41
C GLU A 6 -23.10 3.15 -17.89
N GLN A 7 -22.75 4.39 -17.57
CA GLN A 7 -21.45 4.71 -17.00
C GLN A 7 -21.26 4.13 -15.59
N ILE A 8 -22.27 4.17 -14.75
CA ILE A 8 -22.23 3.58 -13.41
C ILE A 8 -22.10 2.05 -13.50
N ARG A 9 -22.89 1.40 -14.36
CA ARG A 9 -22.78 -0.05 -14.60
C ARG A 9 -21.39 -0.42 -15.16
N TYR A 10 -20.85 0.39 -16.06
CA TYR A 10 -19.50 0.20 -16.57
C TYR A 10 -18.46 0.30 -15.43
N ALA A 11 -18.56 1.29 -14.55
CA ALA A 11 -17.68 1.40 -13.39
C ALA A 11 -17.77 0.16 -12.47
N ALA A 12 -18.98 -0.36 -12.22
CA ALA A 12 -19.18 -1.56 -11.43
C ALA A 12 -18.63 -2.84 -12.08
N SER A 13 -18.43 -2.84 -13.40
CA SER A 13 -17.88 -3.99 -14.15
C SER A 13 -16.35 -4.03 -14.24
N ILE A 14 -15.66 -2.96 -13.80
CA ILE A 14 -14.21 -2.92 -13.78
C ILE A 14 -13.69 -3.72 -12.57
N THR A 15 -12.82 -4.68 -12.84
CA THR A 15 -12.31 -5.64 -11.85
C THR A 15 -10.79 -5.59 -11.74
N PRO A 16 -10.21 -6.00 -10.60
CA PRO A 16 -8.77 -6.10 -10.45
C PRO A 16 -8.17 -7.20 -11.34
N SER A 17 -6.95 -7.00 -11.80
CA SER A 17 -6.13 -8.11 -12.27
C SER A 17 -5.74 -9.03 -11.10
N PRO A 18 -5.36 -10.31 -11.36
CA PRO A 18 -4.94 -11.22 -10.28
C PRO A 18 -3.80 -10.66 -9.41
N ARG A 19 -2.81 -9.96 -10.00
CA ARG A 19 -1.72 -9.33 -9.24
C ARG A 19 -2.19 -8.17 -8.36
N GLN A 20 -3.14 -7.36 -8.83
CA GLN A 20 -3.73 -6.28 -8.02
C GLN A 20 -4.55 -6.83 -6.85
N LEU A 21 -5.33 -7.88 -7.09
CA LEU A 21 -6.08 -8.56 -6.03
C LEU A 21 -5.13 -9.15 -4.98
N ALA A 22 -4.08 -9.86 -5.40
CA ALA A 22 -3.08 -10.42 -4.50
C ALA A 22 -2.33 -9.33 -3.70
N TRP A 23 -2.09 -8.17 -4.32
CA TRP A 23 -1.49 -7.03 -3.64
C TRP A 23 -2.45 -6.42 -2.61
N GLN A 24 -3.73 -6.19 -2.94
CA GLN A 24 -4.71 -5.66 -1.98
C GLN A 24 -4.87 -6.56 -0.75
N GLN A 25 -4.72 -7.87 -0.89
CA GLN A 25 -4.75 -8.85 0.22
C GLN A 25 -3.58 -8.70 1.20
N LEU A 26 -2.50 -8.01 0.83
CA LEU A 26 -1.41 -7.70 1.76
C LEU A 26 -1.85 -6.67 2.81
N GLU A 27 -2.64 -5.67 2.44
CA GLU A 27 -3.21 -4.63 3.29
C GLU A 27 -2.17 -3.73 3.96
N PHE A 28 -1.16 -4.34 4.64
CA PHE A 28 -0.15 -3.66 5.44
C PHE A 28 1.22 -4.30 5.22
N TYR A 29 2.20 -3.49 4.83
CA TYR A 29 3.56 -3.92 4.55
C TYR A 29 4.58 -2.81 4.76
N ALA A 30 5.87 -3.18 4.79
CA ALA A 30 6.96 -2.29 5.16
C ALA A 30 7.68 -1.71 3.94
N PHE A 31 8.20 -0.50 4.12
CA PHE A 31 9.28 0.07 3.35
C PHE A 31 10.54 0.13 4.21
N THR A 32 11.71 -0.07 3.64
CA THR A 32 12.98 0.14 4.31
C THR A 32 13.86 1.04 3.45
N HIS A 33 13.99 2.31 3.86
CA HIS A 33 14.96 3.24 3.29
C HIS A 33 16.30 3.01 3.97
N PHE A 34 17.22 2.40 3.24
CA PHE A 34 18.58 2.13 3.69
C PHE A 34 19.52 2.31 2.50
N GLY A 35 20.67 2.94 2.72
CA GLY A 35 21.60 3.19 1.63
C GLY A 35 22.61 4.28 1.98
N MET A 36 23.18 4.94 0.97
CA MET A 36 24.19 5.97 1.15
C MET A 36 23.69 7.12 2.04
N ASN A 37 22.42 7.49 1.93
CA ASN A 37 21.81 8.56 2.71
C ASN A 37 21.81 8.28 4.21
N THR A 38 21.69 7.01 4.63
CA THR A 38 21.85 6.60 6.03
C THR A 38 23.23 6.99 6.59
N PHE A 39 24.29 6.84 5.78
CA PHE A 39 25.68 7.09 6.20
C PHE A 39 26.11 8.54 6.04
N THR A 40 25.37 9.33 5.28
CA THR A 40 25.64 10.76 5.07
C THR A 40 24.68 11.66 5.85
N ASN A 41 23.75 11.08 6.59
CA ASN A 41 22.71 11.79 7.35
C ASN A 41 21.92 12.77 6.46
N ARG A 42 21.45 12.28 5.28
CA ARG A 42 20.69 13.06 4.29
C ARG A 42 19.44 12.31 3.86
N GLU A 43 18.43 13.07 3.43
CA GLU A 43 17.27 12.50 2.73
C GLU A 43 17.58 12.27 1.24
N TRP A 44 18.24 13.23 0.59
CA TRP A 44 18.62 13.15 -0.82
C TRP A 44 20.14 13.37 -0.99
N GLY A 45 20.83 12.31 -1.33
CA GLY A 45 22.23 12.42 -1.75
C GLY A 45 22.34 13.11 -3.12
N ASP A 46 23.51 13.63 -3.42
CA ASP A 46 23.77 14.37 -4.67
C ASP A 46 24.45 13.53 -5.77
N GLY A 47 24.76 12.27 -5.47
CA GLY A 47 25.41 11.33 -6.39
C GLY A 47 26.92 11.50 -6.49
N THR A 48 27.54 12.25 -5.53
CA THR A 48 29.00 12.42 -5.45
C THR A 48 29.61 11.67 -4.27
N GLU A 49 28.79 11.02 -3.49
CA GLU A 49 29.18 10.31 -2.27
C GLU A 49 30.16 9.18 -2.59
N ASP A 50 31.22 9.08 -1.76
CA ASP A 50 32.21 8.02 -1.89
C ASP A 50 31.59 6.69 -1.42
N PRO A 51 31.59 5.62 -2.25
CA PRO A 51 31.17 4.28 -1.83
C PRO A 51 31.81 3.77 -0.54
N ALA A 52 33.01 4.27 -0.19
CA ALA A 52 33.70 3.92 1.05
C ALA A 52 32.94 4.34 2.32
N LEU A 53 32.00 5.26 2.24
CA LEU A 53 31.15 5.66 3.37
C LEU A 53 30.15 4.57 3.76
N PHE A 54 29.75 3.69 2.83
CA PHE A 54 28.80 2.62 3.10
C PHE A 54 29.49 1.44 3.79
N ASN A 55 29.32 1.33 5.10
CA ASN A 55 29.98 0.27 5.89
C ASN A 55 29.19 -0.12 7.15
N PRO A 56 27.99 -0.75 7.02
CA PRO A 56 27.25 -1.25 8.19
C PRO A 56 28.04 -2.38 8.88
N ASP A 57 28.26 -2.27 10.18
CA ASP A 57 29.06 -3.24 10.95
C ASP A 57 28.25 -4.40 11.54
N ALA A 58 26.92 -4.27 11.57
CA ALA A 58 26.01 -5.24 12.20
C ALA A 58 24.71 -5.48 11.41
N LEU A 59 24.77 -5.37 10.07
CA LEU A 59 23.57 -5.56 9.23
C LEU A 59 22.91 -6.91 9.52
N ASP A 60 21.63 -6.88 9.85
CA ASP A 60 20.83 -8.04 10.25
C ASP A 60 19.44 -7.99 9.61
N ALA A 61 19.33 -8.52 8.40
CA ALA A 61 18.08 -8.54 7.64
C ALA A 61 17.01 -9.44 8.30
N ASP A 62 17.39 -10.45 9.08
CA ASP A 62 16.42 -11.27 9.83
C ASP A 62 15.77 -10.44 10.97
N GLN A 63 16.53 -9.54 11.60
CA GLN A 63 15.98 -8.60 12.59
C GLN A 63 15.00 -7.61 11.93
N TRP A 64 15.27 -7.13 10.70
CA TRP A 64 14.31 -6.28 9.97
C TRP A 64 12.99 -7.03 9.74
N VAL A 65 13.08 -8.27 9.24
CA VAL A 65 11.89 -9.11 9.00
C VAL A 65 11.14 -9.40 10.30
N ALA A 66 11.84 -9.65 11.41
CA ALA A 66 11.21 -9.87 12.71
C ALA A 66 10.46 -8.62 13.18
N ALA A 67 11.04 -7.43 13.06
CA ALA A 67 10.40 -6.16 13.40
C ALA A 67 9.14 -5.92 12.54
N VAL A 68 9.24 -6.09 11.23
CA VAL A 68 8.12 -5.98 10.29
C VAL A 68 6.97 -6.93 10.66
N LYS A 69 7.27 -8.19 10.93
CA LYS A 69 6.27 -9.20 11.32
C LYS A 69 5.64 -8.92 12.68
N SER A 70 6.36 -8.29 13.60
CA SER A 70 5.81 -7.96 14.93
C SER A 70 4.59 -7.04 14.86
N ALA A 71 4.56 -6.14 13.88
CA ALA A 71 3.42 -5.26 13.58
C ALA A 71 2.29 -5.95 12.77
N GLY A 72 2.52 -7.18 12.26
CA GLY A 72 1.55 -7.89 11.41
C GLY A 72 1.70 -7.61 9.92
N MET A 73 2.79 -7.00 9.49
CA MET A 73 3.07 -6.72 8.08
C MET A 73 3.42 -7.99 7.32
N LYS A 74 3.04 -8.04 6.04
CA LYS A 74 3.11 -9.25 5.20
C LYS A 74 4.17 -9.20 4.10
N ALA A 75 4.83 -8.05 3.93
CA ALA A 75 5.84 -7.84 2.90
C ALA A 75 6.79 -6.69 3.29
N LEU A 76 7.93 -6.61 2.57
CA LEU A 76 8.93 -5.57 2.73
C LEU A 76 9.44 -5.14 1.36
N ILE A 77 9.47 -3.82 1.09
CA ILE A 77 10.10 -3.19 -0.07
C ILE A 77 11.42 -2.56 0.39
N LEU A 78 12.52 -2.87 -0.32
CA LEU A 78 13.83 -2.28 -0.08
C LEU A 78 14.15 -1.21 -1.12
N THR A 79 14.69 -0.06 -0.69
CA THR A 79 15.29 0.93 -1.60
C THR A 79 16.61 0.41 -2.16
N CYS A 80 16.56 -0.38 -3.23
CA CYS A 80 17.77 -1.00 -3.83
C CYS A 80 18.72 0.06 -4.41
N LYS A 81 18.20 1.17 -4.91
CA LYS A 81 18.92 2.36 -5.36
C LYS A 81 18.03 3.59 -5.16
N HIS A 82 18.49 4.58 -4.40
CA HIS A 82 17.81 5.87 -4.24
C HIS A 82 18.33 6.91 -5.24
N HIS A 83 17.95 8.18 -5.12
CA HIS A 83 18.29 9.26 -6.05
C HIS A 83 19.81 9.54 -6.18
N ASP A 84 20.59 9.19 -5.14
CA ASP A 84 22.06 9.28 -5.15
C ASP A 84 22.72 8.30 -6.14
N GLY A 85 21.98 7.32 -6.67
CA GLY A 85 22.45 6.33 -7.63
C GLY A 85 23.27 5.19 -7.01
N PHE A 86 23.44 5.13 -5.68
CA PHE A 86 24.19 4.06 -5.04
C PHE A 86 23.38 2.76 -5.00
N CYS A 87 23.96 1.70 -5.56
CA CYS A 87 23.31 0.40 -5.66
C CYS A 87 23.64 -0.49 -4.45
N LEU A 88 22.62 -0.99 -3.76
CA LEU A 88 22.76 -1.93 -2.65
C LEU A 88 23.08 -3.37 -3.08
N TRP A 89 23.25 -3.61 -4.37
CA TRP A 89 23.71 -4.88 -4.95
C TRP A 89 24.92 -4.62 -5.86
N PRO A 90 25.76 -5.63 -6.13
CA PRO A 90 26.95 -5.48 -6.96
C PRO A 90 26.60 -5.38 -8.46
N SER A 91 25.90 -4.31 -8.85
CA SER A 91 25.46 -4.09 -10.24
C SER A 91 26.63 -4.14 -11.21
N ALA A 92 26.43 -4.82 -12.34
CA ALA A 92 27.42 -4.87 -13.42
C ALA A 92 27.49 -3.56 -14.22
N TYR A 93 26.53 -2.64 -14.03
CA TYR A 93 26.34 -1.47 -14.89
C TYR A 93 26.81 -0.15 -14.27
N THR A 94 27.22 -0.17 -13.01
CA THR A 94 27.79 1.00 -12.32
C THR A 94 28.86 0.58 -11.31
N GLU A 95 29.84 1.46 -11.09
CA GLU A 95 30.81 1.31 -10.02
C GLU A 95 30.33 1.93 -8.70
N HIS A 96 29.26 2.75 -8.73
CA HIS A 96 28.65 3.36 -7.55
C HIS A 96 27.72 2.37 -6.85
N SER A 97 28.33 1.43 -6.12
CA SER A 97 27.61 0.33 -5.48
C SER A 97 28.41 -0.30 -4.34
N VAL A 98 27.76 -1.20 -3.61
CA VAL A 98 28.35 -1.97 -2.50
C VAL A 98 29.63 -2.72 -2.87
N LYS A 99 29.86 -3.06 -4.14
CA LYS A 99 31.09 -3.72 -4.59
C LYS A 99 32.35 -2.88 -4.43
N ASN A 100 32.22 -1.56 -4.34
CA ASN A 100 33.31 -0.62 -4.11
C ASN A 100 33.31 -0.03 -2.68
N SER A 101 32.43 -0.55 -1.81
CA SER A 101 32.44 -0.21 -0.38
C SER A 101 33.37 -1.14 0.40
N PRO A 102 33.86 -0.74 1.60
CA PRO A 102 34.62 -1.62 2.49
C PRO A 102 33.76 -2.72 3.11
N TRP A 103 32.44 -2.60 3.07
CA TRP A 103 31.53 -3.57 3.64
C TRP A 103 31.72 -4.95 3.02
N LYS A 104 32.00 -5.95 3.87
CA LYS A 104 32.29 -7.35 3.48
C LYS A 104 33.38 -7.45 2.40
N ASP A 105 34.37 -6.56 2.44
CA ASP A 105 35.46 -6.48 1.46
C ASP A 105 34.98 -6.32 0.01
N GLY A 106 33.89 -5.53 -0.21
CA GLY A 106 33.25 -5.35 -1.51
C GLY A 106 32.47 -6.56 -2.05
N LYS A 107 32.26 -7.59 -1.23
CA LYS A 107 31.54 -8.82 -1.61
C LYS A 107 30.09 -8.87 -1.08
N GLY A 108 29.65 -7.76 -0.44
CA GLY A 108 28.32 -7.68 0.12
C GLY A 108 27.24 -7.49 -0.96
N ASP A 109 26.03 -7.94 -0.66
CA ASP A 109 24.80 -7.76 -1.45
C ASP A 109 23.64 -7.62 -0.49
N VAL A 110 23.25 -6.38 -0.18
CA VAL A 110 22.12 -6.11 0.76
C VAL A 110 20.81 -6.63 0.20
N VAL A 111 20.60 -6.50 -1.12
CA VAL A 111 19.38 -6.97 -1.77
C VAL A 111 19.22 -8.46 -1.59
N ARG A 112 20.32 -9.23 -1.73
CA ARG A 112 20.36 -10.67 -1.48
C ARG A 112 20.02 -11.00 -0.03
N GLU A 113 20.66 -10.31 0.91
CA GLU A 113 20.46 -10.58 2.34
C GLU A 113 19.01 -10.34 2.76
N VAL A 114 18.41 -9.24 2.29
CA VAL A 114 17.02 -8.90 2.61
C VAL A 114 16.02 -9.82 1.90
N SER A 115 16.22 -10.12 0.60
CA SER A 115 15.33 -11.03 -0.14
C SER A 115 15.33 -12.44 0.47
N ASP A 116 16.51 -12.93 0.88
CA ASP A 116 16.67 -14.22 1.52
C ASP A 116 16.04 -14.25 2.93
N ALA A 117 16.17 -13.16 3.70
CA ALA A 117 15.52 -13.01 5.00
C ALA A 117 13.99 -12.98 4.87
N CYS A 118 13.45 -12.25 3.90
CA CYS A 118 12.01 -12.25 3.61
C CYS A 118 11.49 -13.66 3.31
N ARG A 119 12.22 -14.42 2.48
CA ARG A 119 11.88 -15.81 2.16
C ARG A 119 11.92 -16.70 3.40
N ARG A 120 12.97 -16.61 4.24
CA ARG A 120 13.04 -17.36 5.52
C ARG A 120 11.91 -16.97 6.46
N GLY A 121 11.59 -15.68 6.54
CA GLY A 121 10.55 -15.15 7.40
C GLY A 121 9.12 -15.37 6.90
N GLY A 122 8.95 -15.86 5.66
CA GLY A 122 7.64 -16.10 5.05
C GLY A 122 6.87 -14.84 4.69
N ILE A 123 7.55 -13.72 4.43
CA ILE A 123 6.95 -12.48 3.92
C ILE A 123 7.41 -12.23 2.48
N LYS A 124 6.65 -11.42 1.74
CA LYS A 124 6.98 -11.10 0.35
C LYS A 124 8.07 -10.03 0.27
N PHE A 125 8.89 -10.10 -0.76
CA PHE A 125 9.95 -9.14 -1.05
C PHE A 125 9.58 -8.28 -2.25
N GLY A 126 9.79 -6.96 -2.13
CA GLY A 126 9.64 -5.98 -3.19
C GLY A 126 10.87 -5.08 -3.31
N VAL A 127 11.00 -4.43 -4.45
CA VAL A 127 12.13 -3.54 -4.74
C VAL A 127 11.65 -2.14 -5.11
N TYR A 128 12.37 -1.15 -4.62
CA TYR A 128 12.32 0.22 -5.11
C TYR A 128 13.59 0.48 -5.92
N LEU A 129 13.44 0.99 -7.12
CA LEU A 129 14.54 1.46 -7.95
C LEU A 129 14.20 2.87 -8.41
N SER A 130 14.94 3.87 -7.90
CA SER A 130 14.74 5.26 -8.27
C SER A 130 14.92 5.47 -9.78
N PRO A 131 13.92 6.02 -10.48
CA PRO A 131 14.09 6.44 -11.87
C PRO A 131 15.03 7.65 -11.98
N TRP A 132 15.03 8.53 -10.97
CA TRP A 132 15.98 9.63 -10.87
C TRP A 132 17.33 9.11 -10.39
N ASP A 133 18.39 9.42 -11.14
CA ASP A 133 19.76 9.02 -10.81
C ASP A 133 20.68 10.23 -10.92
N ARG A 134 21.15 10.70 -9.76
CA ARG A 134 22.01 11.90 -9.66
C ARG A 134 23.49 11.57 -9.87
N HIS A 135 23.84 10.28 -9.93
CA HIS A 135 25.23 9.83 -10.15
C HIS A 135 25.53 9.58 -11.63
N ASP A 136 24.64 8.86 -12.33
CA ASP A 136 24.93 8.35 -13.68
C ASP A 136 24.96 9.47 -14.73
N ALA A 137 26.06 9.52 -15.49
CA ALA A 137 26.26 10.55 -16.51
C ALA A 137 25.29 10.44 -17.70
N ARG A 138 24.65 9.28 -17.90
CA ARG A 138 23.65 9.06 -18.97
C ARG A 138 22.28 9.65 -18.64
N TYR A 139 22.02 9.98 -17.36
CA TYR A 139 20.75 10.58 -16.94
C TYR A 139 20.47 11.88 -17.71
N GLY A 140 19.25 12.04 -18.20
CA GLY A 140 18.85 13.17 -19.02
C GLY A 140 19.28 13.08 -20.49
N GLN A 141 19.80 11.91 -20.93
CA GLN A 141 20.19 11.67 -22.33
C GLN A 141 19.20 10.79 -23.12
N GLY A 142 18.05 10.46 -22.52
CA GLY A 142 17.04 9.61 -23.13
C GLY A 142 17.49 8.14 -23.20
N LYS A 143 17.45 7.53 -24.39
CA LYS A 143 17.70 6.10 -24.60
C LYS A 143 18.96 5.53 -23.93
N PRO A 144 20.14 6.17 -23.90
CA PRO A 144 21.29 5.66 -23.16
C PRO A 144 21.03 5.43 -21.66
N TYR A 145 20.23 6.29 -21.02
CA TYR A 145 19.80 6.08 -19.64
C TYR A 145 18.74 4.99 -19.54
N ASP A 146 17.77 4.96 -20.45
CA ASP A 146 16.75 3.90 -20.46
C ASP A 146 17.37 2.51 -20.62
N ASP A 147 18.42 2.37 -21.44
CA ASP A 147 19.16 1.11 -21.60
C ASP A 147 19.85 0.70 -20.29
N TYR A 148 20.45 1.65 -19.58
CA TYR A 148 21.05 1.43 -18.27
C TYR A 148 19.99 1.03 -17.22
N PHE A 149 18.90 1.78 -17.13
CA PHE A 149 17.84 1.53 -16.16
C PHE A 149 17.19 0.16 -16.38
N VAL A 150 16.89 -0.20 -17.63
CA VAL A 150 16.38 -1.54 -18.00
C VAL A 150 17.37 -2.65 -17.63
N SER A 151 18.68 -2.40 -17.76
CA SER A 151 19.69 -3.38 -17.36
C SER A 151 19.66 -3.63 -15.86
N GLN A 152 19.55 -2.57 -15.05
CA GLN A 152 19.40 -2.69 -13.58
C GLN A 152 18.07 -3.34 -13.17
N LEU A 153 16.95 -2.98 -13.82
CA LEU A 153 15.65 -3.67 -13.61
C LEU A 153 15.77 -5.17 -13.92
N THR A 154 16.50 -5.53 -14.97
CA THR A 154 16.71 -6.93 -15.35
C THR A 154 17.53 -7.68 -14.29
N GLU A 155 18.62 -7.08 -13.76
CA GLU A 155 19.38 -7.68 -12.67
C GLU A 155 18.48 -7.97 -11.46
N LEU A 156 17.70 -6.96 -11.02
CA LEU A 156 16.81 -7.12 -9.87
C LEU A 156 15.71 -8.16 -10.12
N ALA A 157 15.10 -8.14 -11.30
CA ALA A 157 14.01 -9.04 -11.65
C ALA A 157 14.43 -10.50 -11.85
N THR A 158 15.72 -10.77 -12.07
CA THR A 158 16.20 -12.13 -12.38
C THR A 158 17.01 -12.78 -11.26
N ASN A 159 17.63 -11.99 -10.38
CA ASN A 159 18.62 -12.52 -9.44
C ASN A 159 18.08 -12.78 -8.03
N TYR A 160 16.93 -12.25 -7.64
CA TYR A 160 16.48 -12.19 -6.24
C TYR A 160 15.17 -12.96 -5.95
N GLY A 161 14.77 -13.84 -6.86
CA GLY A 161 13.57 -14.66 -6.73
C GLY A 161 12.29 -13.91 -7.07
N ASP A 162 11.18 -14.33 -6.45
CA ASP A 162 9.87 -13.72 -6.70
C ASP A 162 9.77 -12.35 -6.04
N ILE A 163 9.42 -11.35 -6.83
CA ILE A 163 9.22 -9.97 -6.41
C ILE A 163 7.74 -9.62 -6.52
N PHE A 164 7.12 -9.14 -5.43
CA PHE A 164 5.70 -8.80 -5.45
C PHE A 164 5.41 -7.40 -5.98
N CYS A 165 6.40 -6.49 -5.88
CA CYS A 165 6.25 -5.07 -6.21
C CYS A 165 7.54 -4.49 -6.77
N PHE A 166 7.43 -3.71 -7.85
CA PHE A 166 8.43 -2.74 -8.27
C PHE A 166 7.86 -1.34 -8.02
N TRP A 167 8.53 -0.60 -7.16
CA TRP A 167 8.12 0.72 -6.74
C TRP A 167 8.94 1.80 -7.45
N PHE A 168 8.29 2.63 -8.27
CA PHE A 168 8.91 3.70 -9.03
C PHE A 168 8.54 5.04 -8.45
N ASP A 169 9.53 5.75 -7.92
CA ASP A 169 9.35 7.06 -7.36
C ASP A 169 8.89 8.09 -8.40
N GLY A 170 8.04 9.01 -7.96
CA GLY A 170 7.63 10.15 -8.76
C GLY A 170 8.61 11.31 -8.70
N ALA A 171 9.54 11.35 -7.75
CA ALA A 171 10.56 12.38 -7.67
C ALA A 171 11.54 12.26 -8.84
N CYS A 172 11.56 13.25 -9.73
CA CYS A 172 12.29 13.28 -10.98
C CYS A 172 12.90 14.66 -11.23
N GLY A 173 14.08 14.90 -10.66
CA GLY A 173 14.81 16.15 -10.81
C GLY A 173 15.76 16.18 -12.01
N GLU A 174 16.64 17.17 -12.03
CA GLU A 174 17.71 17.30 -13.02
C GLU A 174 18.90 16.41 -12.65
N GLY A 175 19.58 15.91 -13.65
CA GLY A 175 20.88 15.26 -13.49
C GLY A 175 22.03 16.30 -13.40
N LYS A 176 23.28 15.82 -13.25
CA LYS A 176 24.48 16.66 -13.22
C LYS A 176 24.66 17.53 -14.47
N ASN A 177 24.05 17.14 -15.58
CA ASN A 177 24.07 17.87 -16.88
C ASN A 177 22.96 18.94 -16.97
N GLY A 178 22.19 19.16 -15.90
CA GLY A 178 21.07 20.12 -15.86
C GLY A 178 19.86 19.68 -16.70
N LYS A 179 19.75 18.41 -17.06
CA LYS A 179 18.64 17.88 -17.85
C LYS A 179 17.79 16.91 -17.04
N LYS A 180 16.49 16.95 -17.25
CA LYS A 180 15.57 15.91 -16.79
C LYS A 180 15.54 14.74 -17.78
N GLN A 181 15.40 13.52 -17.29
CA GLN A 181 15.20 12.34 -18.12
C GLN A 181 13.74 12.32 -18.61
N ILE A 182 13.58 11.94 -19.87
CA ILE A 182 12.29 11.51 -20.40
C ILE A 182 12.32 9.98 -20.36
N TYR A 183 11.48 9.40 -19.53
CA TYR A 183 11.49 7.96 -19.23
C TYR A 183 10.70 7.15 -20.25
N ASP A 184 11.24 6.01 -20.67
CA ASP A 184 10.54 5.01 -21.50
C ASP A 184 9.75 4.04 -20.62
N TRP A 185 8.70 4.55 -19.94
CA TRP A 185 7.87 3.78 -19.02
C TRP A 185 7.31 2.49 -19.62
N GLU A 186 6.84 2.55 -20.86
CA GLU A 186 6.28 1.37 -21.54
C GLU A 186 7.30 0.24 -21.67
N ARG A 187 8.54 0.58 -21.96
CA ARG A 187 9.64 -0.38 -22.05
C ARG A 187 9.97 -0.96 -20.67
N TYR A 188 9.98 -0.14 -19.62
CA TYR A 188 10.22 -0.62 -18.27
C TYR A 188 9.12 -1.60 -17.84
N TYR A 189 7.86 -1.25 -18.06
CA TYR A 189 6.73 -2.14 -17.76
C TYR A 189 6.80 -3.44 -18.56
N ALA A 190 7.09 -3.37 -19.87
CA ALA A 190 7.17 -4.54 -20.75
C ALA A 190 8.22 -5.56 -20.27
N VAL A 191 9.40 -5.08 -19.84
CA VAL A 191 10.47 -5.93 -19.29
C VAL A 191 10.01 -6.61 -18.02
N LEU A 192 9.42 -5.86 -17.07
CA LEU A 192 8.97 -6.41 -15.80
C LEU A 192 7.78 -7.35 -15.95
N ARG A 193 6.83 -7.06 -16.87
CA ARG A 193 5.74 -7.99 -17.18
C ARG A 193 6.23 -9.33 -17.69
N LYS A 194 7.35 -9.34 -18.43
CA LYS A 194 7.96 -10.57 -18.94
C LYS A 194 8.69 -11.34 -17.85
N LEU A 195 9.45 -10.66 -16.98
CA LEU A 195 10.33 -11.28 -16.00
C LEU A 195 9.61 -11.60 -14.68
N GLN A 196 8.67 -10.74 -14.25
CA GLN A 196 7.92 -10.83 -13.00
C GLN A 196 6.43 -10.55 -13.26
N PRO A 197 5.69 -11.43 -13.95
CA PRO A 197 4.33 -11.17 -14.41
C PRO A 197 3.33 -10.95 -13.26
N ASN A 198 3.64 -11.46 -12.08
CA ASN A 198 2.79 -11.35 -10.88
C ASN A 198 3.10 -10.11 -10.02
N ALA A 199 4.17 -9.38 -10.33
CA ALA A 199 4.51 -8.16 -9.60
C ALA A 199 3.57 -7.02 -9.97
N VAL A 200 3.18 -6.21 -8.97
CA VAL A 200 2.55 -4.91 -9.21
C VAL A 200 3.62 -3.84 -9.47
N LEU A 201 3.26 -2.85 -10.27
CA LEU A 201 4.08 -1.69 -10.57
C LEU A 201 3.42 -0.47 -9.95
N ASN A 202 4.05 0.09 -8.91
CA ASN A 202 3.47 1.11 -8.04
C ASN A 202 3.96 2.52 -8.38
N VAL A 203 3.15 3.51 -8.02
CA VAL A 203 3.34 4.95 -8.11
C VAL A 203 3.45 5.42 -9.55
N CYS A 204 4.66 5.56 -10.14
CA CYS A 204 4.80 5.73 -11.58
C CYS A 204 4.65 4.39 -12.30
N GLY A 205 3.54 3.69 -12.04
CA GLY A 205 3.21 2.38 -12.58
C GLY A 205 1.70 2.20 -12.77
N PRO A 206 1.28 1.28 -13.66
CA PRO A 206 -0.11 1.16 -14.07
C PRO A 206 -0.99 0.35 -13.11
N ASP A 207 -0.44 -0.25 -12.03
CA ASP A 207 -1.21 -1.17 -11.20
C ASP A 207 -1.74 -0.55 -9.90
N VAL A 208 -0.95 0.29 -9.24
CA VAL A 208 -1.24 0.85 -7.92
C VAL A 208 -0.90 2.33 -7.92
N ARG A 209 -1.85 3.15 -7.48
CA ARG A 209 -1.65 4.61 -7.38
C ARG A 209 -1.15 5.03 -6.00
N TRP A 210 -0.34 6.05 -5.99
CA TRP A 210 -0.02 6.81 -4.80
C TRP A 210 -1.24 7.61 -4.32
N CYS A 211 -1.48 7.65 -3.00
CA CYS A 211 -2.66 8.34 -2.43
C CYS A 211 -2.63 9.86 -2.61
N GLY A 212 -1.43 10.47 -2.80
CA GLY A 212 -1.25 11.91 -3.06
C GLY A 212 -0.60 12.69 -1.92
N ASN A 213 -0.20 12.03 -0.83
CA ASN A 213 0.62 12.57 0.26
C ASN A 213 1.43 11.43 0.91
N GLU A 214 2.46 11.80 1.66
CA GLU A 214 3.34 10.88 2.38
C GLU A 214 3.10 10.88 3.90
N ALA A 215 2.01 11.51 4.34
CA ALA A 215 1.70 11.68 5.76
C ALA A 215 0.86 10.54 6.36
N GLY A 216 0.52 9.53 5.59
CA GLY A 216 -0.36 8.45 6.03
C GLY A 216 -1.84 8.81 5.99
N HIS A 217 -2.20 9.88 5.28
CA HIS A 217 -3.58 10.35 5.21
C HIS A 217 -4.34 9.70 4.05
N CYS A 218 -5.50 9.12 4.35
CA CYS A 218 -6.39 8.45 3.40
C CYS A 218 -7.67 9.27 3.19
N ARG A 219 -8.23 9.20 1.98
CA ARG A 219 -9.57 9.75 1.71
C ARG A 219 -10.63 8.95 2.45
N LYS A 220 -11.71 9.60 2.84
CA LYS A 220 -12.87 8.92 3.43
C LYS A 220 -13.52 7.92 2.46
N ALA A 221 -13.43 8.17 1.16
CA ALA A 221 -13.94 7.31 0.10
C ALA A 221 -12.82 6.96 -0.89
N GLU A 222 -12.03 5.92 -0.60
CA GLU A 222 -10.97 5.43 -1.48
C GLU A 222 -11.54 4.48 -2.53
N TRP A 223 -11.71 5.02 -3.73
CA TRP A 223 -12.18 4.24 -4.88
C TRP A 223 -11.02 3.50 -5.56
N SER A 224 -11.23 2.21 -5.85
CA SER A 224 -10.31 1.46 -6.71
C SER A 224 -10.62 1.65 -8.19
N VAL A 225 -11.85 2.03 -8.54
CA VAL A 225 -12.27 2.33 -9.91
C VAL A 225 -12.28 3.82 -10.14
N VAL A 226 -11.35 4.30 -10.96
CA VAL A 226 -11.08 5.72 -11.16
C VAL A 226 -10.85 6.03 -12.65
N PRO A 227 -10.86 7.32 -13.07
CA PRO A 227 -10.49 7.71 -14.43
C PRO A 227 -9.08 7.25 -14.82
N ALA A 228 -8.94 6.73 -16.04
CA ALA A 228 -7.67 6.15 -16.54
C ALA A 228 -6.52 7.17 -16.61
N GLU A 229 -6.83 8.45 -16.76
CA GLU A 229 -5.85 9.55 -16.76
C GLU A 229 -5.06 9.68 -15.45
N LEU A 230 -5.54 9.08 -14.34
CA LEU A 230 -4.78 9.03 -13.09
C LEU A 230 -3.57 8.08 -13.16
N ARG A 231 -3.48 7.22 -14.19
CA ARG A 231 -2.31 6.36 -14.46
C ARG A 231 -1.17 7.07 -15.19
N ASP A 232 -1.34 8.33 -15.56
CA ASP A 232 -0.29 9.09 -16.24
C ASP A 232 0.90 9.29 -15.28
N ALA A 233 2.02 8.66 -15.61
CA ALA A 233 3.24 8.69 -14.81
C ALA A 233 3.83 10.13 -14.72
N GLU A 234 3.71 10.93 -15.77
CA GLU A 234 4.17 12.33 -15.77
C GLU A 234 3.30 13.20 -14.83
N ARG A 235 1.99 12.93 -14.78
CA ARG A 235 1.10 13.58 -13.82
C ARG A 235 1.46 13.20 -12.38
N THR A 236 1.74 11.92 -12.12
CA THR A 236 2.18 11.43 -10.81
C THR A 236 3.50 12.09 -10.44
N ALA A 237 4.49 12.09 -11.33
CA ALA A 237 5.78 12.73 -11.13
C ALA A 237 5.64 14.22 -10.82
N SER A 238 4.76 14.95 -11.51
CA SER A 238 4.55 16.38 -11.27
C SER A 238 3.95 16.68 -9.89
N LYS A 239 3.12 15.77 -9.35
CA LYS A 239 2.52 15.89 -8.01
C LYS A 239 3.45 15.45 -6.88
N SER A 240 4.42 14.59 -7.18
CA SER A 240 5.39 14.05 -6.22
C SER A 240 6.61 14.96 -5.99
N GLN A 241 6.73 16.08 -6.72
CA GLN A 241 7.84 17.01 -6.54
C GLN A 241 7.69 17.78 -5.23
N GLN A 242 8.57 17.52 -4.28
CA GLN A 242 8.62 18.20 -2.99
C GLN A 242 10.01 18.81 -2.74
N ALA A 243 10.08 19.77 -1.81
CA ALA A 243 11.36 20.28 -1.36
C ALA A 243 11.99 19.28 -0.37
N ASP A 244 13.30 19.08 -0.49
CA ASP A 244 14.06 18.27 0.47
C ASP A 244 14.21 19.03 1.80
N ASP A 245 13.16 18.96 2.64
CA ASP A 245 13.14 19.56 3.98
C ASP A 245 13.10 18.51 5.12
N GLY A 246 13.22 17.23 4.78
CA GLY A 246 13.22 16.12 5.73
C GLY A 246 11.92 15.93 6.51
N LYS A 247 10.78 16.48 6.05
CA LYS A 247 9.49 16.46 6.78
C LYS A 247 8.33 15.90 5.96
N PHE A 248 8.62 15.16 4.90
CA PHE A 248 7.62 14.63 3.97
C PHE A 248 6.53 13.81 4.67
N SER A 249 6.92 12.94 5.61
CA SER A 249 5.99 12.07 6.31
C SER A 249 5.05 12.78 7.30
N ARG A 250 5.16 14.10 7.43
CA ARG A 250 4.32 14.92 8.33
C ARG A 250 3.46 15.93 7.58
N LYS A 251 3.60 16.04 6.24
CA LYS A 251 2.86 17.02 5.43
C LYS A 251 1.71 16.36 4.69
N ILE A 252 0.52 16.93 4.85
CA ILE A 252 -0.64 16.62 4.00
C ILE A 252 -0.66 17.67 2.91
N ASP A 253 -0.13 17.31 1.75
CA ASP A 253 -0.15 18.15 0.56
C ASP A 253 -1.38 17.86 -0.32
N SER A 254 -1.45 18.50 -1.47
CA SER A 254 -2.59 18.48 -2.38
C SER A 254 -3.00 17.05 -2.77
N GLN A 255 -4.18 16.64 -2.35
CA GLN A 255 -4.87 15.50 -2.93
C GLN A 255 -6.29 15.89 -3.32
N ASP A 256 -6.78 15.34 -4.42
CA ASP A 256 -8.18 15.49 -4.77
C ASP A 256 -9.03 14.69 -3.77
N GLU A 257 -10.03 15.32 -3.15
CA GLU A 257 -10.89 14.70 -2.12
C GLU A 257 -11.78 13.60 -2.70
N ASP A 258 -12.15 13.72 -3.97
CA ASP A 258 -12.99 12.76 -4.67
C ASP A 258 -12.40 12.42 -6.04
N ILE A 259 -12.13 11.15 -6.26
CA ILE A 259 -11.52 10.65 -7.50
C ILE A 259 -12.35 9.57 -8.19
N GLY A 260 -13.46 9.14 -7.60
CA GLY A 260 -14.21 7.99 -8.13
C GLY A 260 -15.71 8.02 -7.88
N SER A 261 -16.27 9.07 -7.28
CA SER A 261 -17.74 9.19 -7.14
C SER A 261 -18.47 9.22 -8.49
N ARG A 262 -19.79 9.06 -8.45
CA ARG A 262 -20.65 9.18 -9.64
C ARG A 262 -20.44 10.51 -10.37
N ALA A 263 -20.15 11.57 -9.65
CA ALA A 263 -19.91 12.91 -10.23
C ALA A 263 -18.60 12.94 -11.03
N VAL A 264 -17.53 12.38 -10.48
CA VAL A 264 -16.19 12.33 -11.10
C VAL A 264 -16.18 11.42 -12.32
N ILE A 265 -16.70 10.19 -12.19
CA ILE A 265 -16.64 9.21 -13.28
C ILE A 265 -17.61 9.49 -14.42
N ARG A 266 -18.60 10.36 -14.20
CA ARG A 266 -19.68 10.68 -15.16
C ARG A 266 -19.16 11.03 -16.56
N ASN A 267 -18.08 11.79 -16.63
CA ASN A 267 -17.52 12.30 -17.88
C ASN A 267 -16.23 11.56 -18.28
N ALA A 268 -15.78 10.58 -17.49
CA ALA A 268 -14.57 9.84 -17.79
C ALA A 268 -14.77 8.97 -19.04
N ARG A 269 -13.86 9.11 -20.01
CA ARG A 269 -13.88 8.31 -21.25
C ARG A 269 -13.57 6.85 -20.96
N GLU A 270 -12.61 6.61 -20.10
CA GLU A 270 -12.12 5.30 -19.69
C GLU A 270 -11.97 5.25 -18.18
N LEU A 271 -12.32 4.10 -17.60
CA LEU A 271 -12.14 3.81 -16.17
C LEU A 271 -11.23 2.60 -16.02
N VAL A 272 -10.48 2.59 -14.94
CA VAL A 272 -9.52 1.53 -14.65
C VAL A 272 -9.57 1.13 -13.18
N TRP A 273 -9.18 -0.12 -12.89
CA TRP A 273 -8.88 -0.55 -11.53
C TRP A 273 -7.50 -0.02 -11.14
N TYR A 274 -7.43 0.91 -10.22
CA TYR A 274 -6.19 1.57 -9.79
C TYR A 274 -6.27 1.87 -8.29
N PRO A 275 -6.08 0.82 -7.44
CA PRO A 275 -6.24 0.90 -5.99
C PRO A 275 -5.15 1.78 -5.36
N SER A 276 -5.45 2.30 -4.16
CA SER A 276 -4.62 3.25 -3.43
C SER A 276 -3.59 2.58 -2.55
N GLU A 277 -2.36 3.09 -2.59
CA GLU A 277 -1.33 2.90 -1.58
C GLU A 277 -1.20 4.19 -0.77
N VAL A 278 -1.29 4.07 0.55
CA VAL A 278 -1.01 5.13 1.51
C VAL A 278 0.35 4.86 2.10
N ASP A 279 1.26 5.81 2.01
CA ASP A 279 2.61 5.69 2.51
C ASP A 279 2.92 6.74 3.57
N THR A 280 3.78 6.36 4.50
CA THR A 280 4.34 7.25 5.52
C THR A 280 5.55 6.60 6.19
N SER A 281 6.29 7.38 6.98
CA SER A 281 7.41 6.87 7.76
C SER A 281 7.09 6.82 9.26
N ILE A 282 7.66 5.82 9.94
CA ILE A 282 7.63 5.74 11.42
C ILE A 282 8.38 6.90 12.07
N ARG A 283 9.35 7.49 11.36
CA ARG A 283 10.14 8.67 11.75
C ARG A 283 9.71 9.90 10.94
N THR A 284 10.31 11.05 11.20
CA THR A 284 10.05 12.28 10.43
C THR A 284 10.64 12.19 9.04
N GLY A 285 11.87 11.67 8.91
CA GLY A 285 12.54 11.41 7.63
C GLY A 285 12.20 10.03 7.04
N TRP A 286 12.61 9.82 5.78
CA TRP A 286 12.57 8.51 5.13
C TRP A 286 13.80 7.67 5.48
N PHE A 287 14.99 8.28 5.52
CA PHE A 287 16.20 7.64 6.02
C PHE A 287 16.33 7.79 7.54
N TYR A 288 17.20 6.98 8.14
CA TYR A 288 17.51 7.08 9.57
C TYR A 288 18.36 8.32 9.84
N HIS A 289 17.93 9.09 10.84
CA HIS A 289 18.66 10.24 11.39
C HIS A 289 18.75 10.08 12.91
N PRO A 290 19.97 10.09 13.52
CA PRO A 290 20.12 9.90 14.97
C PRO A 290 19.35 10.92 15.80
N GLU A 291 19.20 12.15 15.31
CA GLU A 291 18.44 13.22 15.96
C GLU A 291 16.94 12.95 16.08
N GLU A 292 16.40 11.98 15.29
CA GLU A 292 15.01 11.58 15.32
C GLU A 292 14.70 10.41 16.28
N ASP A 293 15.68 9.92 17.05
CA ASP A 293 15.47 8.79 17.95
C ASP A 293 14.43 9.06 19.06
N THR A 294 14.15 10.32 19.33
CA THR A 294 13.10 10.76 20.27
C THR A 294 11.78 11.14 19.58
N ASP A 295 11.71 11.11 18.25
CA ASP A 295 10.53 11.50 17.45
C ASP A 295 9.95 10.31 16.64
N VAL A 296 9.99 9.13 17.21
CA VAL A 296 9.39 7.92 16.63
C VAL A 296 7.88 7.97 16.86
N ARG A 297 7.07 7.73 15.81
CA ARG A 297 5.61 7.63 15.96
C ARG A 297 5.23 6.59 16.99
N THR A 298 4.33 6.95 17.87
CA THR A 298 3.77 6.03 18.87
C THR A 298 2.90 4.97 18.20
N ALA A 299 2.75 3.83 18.86
CA ALA A 299 1.84 2.77 18.41
C ALA A 299 0.37 3.24 18.30
N GLY A 300 -0.03 4.26 19.06
CA GLY A 300 -1.35 4.88 18.94
C GLY A 300 -1.52 5.63 17.63
N GLU A 301 -0.58 6.51 17.28
CA GLU A 301 -0.59 7.24 16.00
C GLU A 301 -0.53 6.30 14.79
N LEU A 302 0.30 5.26 14.85
CA LEU A 302 0.40 4.24 13.80
C LEU A 302 -0.89 3.41 13.66
N LEU A 303 -1.56 3.13 14.78
CA LEU A 303 -2.84 2.43 14.79
C LEU A 303 -3.93 3.27 14.11
N ASP A 304 -3.99 4.57 14.39
CA ASP A 304 -4.96 5.47 13.75
C ASP A 304 -4.72 5.52 12.23
N ILE A 305 -3.45 5.65 11.78
CA ILE A 305 -3.09 5.59 10.37
C ILE A 305 -3.49 4.24 9.74
N TYR A 306 -3.21 3.11 10.43
CA TYR A 306 -3.59 1.78 9.94
C TYR A 306 -5.11 1.65 9.76
N LEU A 307 -5.88 2.06 10.75
CA LEU A 307 -7.33 1.94 10.73
C LEU A 307 -7.96 2.86 9.69
N ASP A 308 -7.40 4.05 9.49
CA ASP A 308 -7.87 4.99 8.47
C ASP A 308 -7.51 4.53 7.05
N ALA A 309 -6.30 4.01 6.83
CA ALA A 309 -5.86 3.56 5.51
C ALA A 309 -6.49 2.21 5.12
N VAL A 310 -6.22 1.16 5.91
CA VAL A 310 -6.71 -0.20 5.63
C VAL A 310 -8.22 -0.27 5.78
N GLY A 311 -8.76 0.46 6.75
CA GLY A 311 -10.20 0.55 6.98
C GLY A 311 -10.96 1.40 5.97
N ALA A 312 -10.29 2.09 5.04
CA ALA A 312 -10.91 2.88 3.97
C ALA A 312 -10.61 2.36 2.56
N ASN A 313 -10.31 1.07 2.42
CA ASN A 313 -10.03 0.44 1.12
C ASN A 313 -8.68 0.81 0.50
N ALA A 314 -7.67 1.20 1.29
CA ALA A 314 -6.30 1.38 0.83
C ALA A 314 -5.37 0.33 1.44
N SER A 315 -4.17 0.16 0.87
CA SER A 315 -3.09 -0.55 1.53
C SER A 315 -2.15 0.45 2.19
N LEU A 316 -1.60 0.07 3.35
CA LEU A 316 -0.64 0.91 4.08
C LEU A 316 0.78 0.40 3.86
N LEU A 317 1.65 1.30 3.40
CA LEU A 317 3.10 1.14 3.28
C LEU A 317 3.78 1.99 4.37
N LEU A 318 4.33 1.34 5.39
CA LEU A 318 5.02 2.02 6.49
C LEU A 318 6.53 1.89 6.35
N ASN A 319 7.22 3.01 6.24
CA ASN A 319 8.68 3.04 6.18
C ASN A 319 9.30 2.90 7.58
N ILE A 320 10.33 2.06 7.66
CA ILE A 320 11.07 1.73 8.87
C ILE A 320 12.55 1.74 8.51
N PRO A 321 13.27 2.88 8.69
CA PRO A 321 14.64 3.00 8.24
C PRO A 321 15.61 2.31 9.21
N PRO A 322 16.49 1.41 8.74
CA PRO A 322 17.60 0.89 9.53
C PRO A 322 18.67 1.96 9.80
N ASP A 323 19.32 1.87 10.94
CA ASP A 323 20.41 2.74 11.37
C ASP A 323 21.74 2.48 10.63
N THR A 324 22.78 3.21 10.96
CA THR A 324 24.12 3.07 10.35
C THR A 324 24.79 1.73 10.67
N HIS A 325 24.33 1.01 11.70
CA HIS A 325 24.78 -0.35 11.99
C HIS A 325 24.10 -1.39 11.07
N GLY A 326 23.02 -1.01 10.36
CA GLY A 326 22.20 -1.90 9.54
C GLY A 326 21.15 -2.66 10.36
N ARG A 327 20.63 -2.04 11.43
CA ARG A 327 19.57 -2.59 12.29
C ARG A 327 18.42 -1.61 12.43
N ILE A 328 17.21 -2.12 12.55
CA ILE A 328 16.06 -1.29 12.95
C ILE A 328 16.23 -0.93 14.44
N ALA A 329 16.15 0.37 14.73
CA ALA A 329 16.38 0.90 16.06
C ALA A 329 15.41 0.34 17.10
N ALA A 330 15.86 0.26 18.37
CA ALA A 330 15.06 -0.35 19.43
C ALA A 330 13.72 0.36 19.68
N ALA A 331 13.68 1.68 19.55
CA ALA A 331 12.44 2.48 19.70
C ALA A 331 11.41 2.12 18.60
N ASP A 332 11.87 1.99 17.36
CA ASP A 332 11.03 1.60 16.22
C ASP A 332 10.48 0.18 16.42
N CYS A 333 11.34 -0.77 16.82
CA CYS A 333 10.92 -2.14 17.15
C CYS A 333 9.87 -2.18 18.26
N ALA A 334 10.01 -1.37 19.30
CA ALA A 334 9.05 -1.30 20.40
C ALA A 334 7.69 -0.77 19.94
N SER A 335 7.69 0.33 19.15
CA SER A 335 6.46 0.91 18.60
C SER A 335 5.73 -0.08 17.67
N LEU A 336 6.48 -0.80 16.80
CA LEU A 336 5.92 -1.81 15.90
C LEU A 336 5.32 -3.01 16.65
N ALA A 337 5.99 -3.52 17.69
CA ALA A 337 5.49 -4.63 18.47
C ALA A 337 4.20 -4.26 19.22
N GLU A 338 4.15 -3.05 19.79
CA GLU A 338 2.95 -2.52 20.45
C GLU A 338 1.82 -2.29 19.44
N LEU A 339 2.10 -1.73 18.26
CA LEU A 339 1.13 -1.58 17.17
C LEU A 339 0.49 -2.93 16.83
N GLY A 340 1.31 -3.95 16.59
CA GLY A 340 0.81 -5.29 16.29
C GLY A 340 -0.04 -5.89 17.41
N ALA A 341 0.31 -5.63 18.67
CA ALA A 341 -0.50 -6.05 19.82
C ALA A 341 -1.86 -5.34 19.83
N LYS A 342 -1.90 -4.03 19.59
CA LYS A 342 -3.15 -3.25 19.52
C LYS A 342 -4.05 -3.69 18.36
N ILE A 343 -3.49 -3.96 17.17
CA ILE A 343 -4.26 -4.47 16.01
C ILE A 343 -4.88 -5.83 16.38
N ARG A 344 -4.09 -6.77 16.91
CA ARG A 344 -4.61 -8.07 17.35
C ARG A 344 -5.68 -7.96 18.41
N GLN A 345 -5.57 -7.01 19.33
CA GLN A 345 -6.57 -6.77 20.38
C GLN A 345 -7.91 -6.32 19.79
N ILE A 346 -7.91 -5.42 18.81
CA ILE A 346 -9.16 -4.94 18.17
C ILE A 346 -9.89 -6.09 17.49
N PHE A 347 -9.17 -7.02 16.89
CA PHE A 347 -9.74 -8.13 16.11
C PHE A 347 -9.67 -9.49 16.86
N ALA A 348 -9.61 -9.47 18.21
CA ALA A 348 -9.49 -10.70 18.99
C ALA A 348 -10.83 -11.43 19.16
N ASP A 349 -11.88 -10.69 19.47
CA ASP A 349 -13.17 -11.26 19.88
C ASP A 349 -14.23 -11.05 18.81
N ASN A 350 -14.19 -11.90 17.76
CA ASN A 350 -15.22 -11.94 16.72
C ASN A 350 -16.48 -12.61 17.26
N VAL A 351 -17.57 -11.86 17.32
CA VAL A 351 -18.86 -12.32 17.83
C VAL A 351 -19.88 -12.65 16.74
N THR A 352 -19.49 -12.56 15.47
CA THR A 352 -20.37 -12.76 14.31
C THR A 352 -21.05 -14.12 14.32
N GLU A 353 -20.31 -15.19 14.66
CA GLU A 353 -20.84 -16.55 14.71
C GLU A 353 -21.91 -16.78 15.77
N LYS A 354 -22.03 -15.88 16.76
CA LYS A 354 -23.05 -15.97 17.81
C LYS A 354 -24.42 -15.47 17.35
N ALA A 355 -24.49 -14.78 16.19
CA ALA A 355 -25.71 -14.17 15.70
C ALA A 355 -26.44 -15.08 14.69
N GLU A 356 -27.77 -15.00 14.71
CA GLU A 356 -28.58 -15.34 13.55
C GLU A 356 -28.49 -14.20 12.53
N ILE A 357 -28.08 -14.51 11.28
CA ILE A 357 -27.84 -13.50 10.24
C ILE A 357 -28.85 -13.65 9.12
N THR A 358 -29.49 -12.54 8.76
CA THR A 358 -30.43 -12.44 7.64
C THR A 358 -30.11 -11.24 6.77
N ALA A 359 -30.49 -11.29 5.49
CA ALA A 359 -30.50 -10.15 4.58
C ALA A 359 -31.90 -9.99 4.00
N ASP A 360 -32.29 -8.74 3.67
CA ASP A 360 -33.61 -8.49 3.06
C ASP A 360 -33.74 -9.18 1.71
N SER A 361 -32.61 -9.34 0.98
CA SER A 361 -32.56 -10.08 -0.26
C SER A 361 -31.28 -10.88 -0.45
N ALA A 362 -31.32 -11.90 -1.28
CA ALA A 362 -30.16 -12.63 -1.78
C ALA A 362 -30.51 -13.40 -3.06
N ILE A 363 -29.54 -13.63 -3.93
CA ILE A 363 -29.68 -14.66 -4.97
C ILE A 363 -29.37 -16.03 -4.38
N ALA A 364 -30.03 -17.07 -4.88
CA ALA A 364 -29.93 -18.41 -4.32
C ALA A 364 -28.49 -18.99 -4.26
N GLN A 365 -27.65 -18.60 -5.23
CA GLN A 365 -26.26 -19.04 -5.33
C GLN A 365 -25.34 -18.36 -4.33
N HIS A 366 -25.73 -17.17 -3.82
CA HIS A 366 -24.90 -16.33 -2.95
C HIS A 366 -25.72 -15.85 -1.73
N PRO A 367 -26.11 -16.77 -0.83
CA PRO A 367 -26.85 -16.44 0.40
C PRO A 367 -25.96 -15.66 1.39
N ILE A 368 -26.60 -14.97 2.35
CA ILE A 368 -25.88 -14.12 3.33
C ILE A 368 -24.86 -14.91 4.17
N THR A 369 -25.07 -16.20 4.35
CA THR A 369 -24.13 -17.06 5.08
C THR A 369 -22.75 -17.12 4.46
N GLN A 370 -22.63 -16.85 3.16
CA GLN A 370 -21.33 -16.80 2.47
C GLN A 370 -20.53 -15.52 2.77
N ALA A 371 -21.11 -14.50 3.39
CA ALA A 371 -20.38 -13.33 3.84
C ALA A 371 -19.66 -13.55 5.19
N VAL A 372 -19.97 -14.66 5.88
CA VAL A 372 -19.48 -14.93 7.25
C VAL A 372 -18.83 -16.32 7.39
N ASP A 373 -18.64 -17.05 6.31
CA ASP A 373 -18.08 -18.41 6.32
C ASP A 373 -16.54 -18.46 6.35
N GLY A 374 -15.89 -17.29 6.31
CA GLY A 374 -14.43 -17.17 6.32
C GLY A 374 -13.75 -17.61 5.02
N MET A 375 -14.48 -17.94 3.96
CA MET A 375 -13.92 -18.38 2.70
C MET A 375 -13.67 -17.21 1.75
N ALA A 376 -12.53 -17.18 1.10
CA ALA A 376 -12.12 -16.07 0.24
C ALA A 376 -12.92 -15.99 -1.08
N ASP A 377 -13.41 -17.13 -1.57
CA ASP A 377 -14.04 -17.25 -2.90
C ASP A 377 -15.58 -17.26 -2.84
N THR A 378 -16.17 -17.30 -1.64
CA THR A 378 -17.61 -17.21 -1.43
C THR A 378 -18.02 -15.78 -1.09
N TYR A 379 -19.26 -15.41 -1.39
CA TYR A 379 -19.78 -14.08 -1.12
C TYR A 379 -21.29 -14.04 -1.16
N TRP A 380 -21.90 -13.14 -0.39
CA TRP A 380 -23.29 -12.78 -0.53
C TRP A 380 -23.48 -11.79 -1.66
N GLN A 381 -24.61 -11.90 -2.36
CA GLN A 381 -25.09 -10.92 -3.33
C GLN A 381 -26.57 -10.65 -3.15
N ALA A 382 -26.94 -9.37 -3.10
CA ALA A 382 -28.34 -8.96 -3.10
C ALA A 382 -29.09 -9.43 -4.35
N ALA A 383 -30.42 -9.47 -4.28
CA ALA A 383 -31.27 -9.85 -5.44
C ALA A 383 -31.05 -8.88 -6.61
N TYR A 384 -31.23 -9.39 -7.82
CA TYR A 384 -31.06 -8.60 -9.04
C TYR A 384 -31.91 -7.33 -9.05
N GLY A 385 -31.30 -6.22 -9.42
CA GLY A 385 -31.91 -4.90 -9.48
C GLY A 385 -31.98 -4.15 -8.14
N GLN A 386 -31.44 -4.74 -7.05
CA GLN A 386 -31.34 -4.06 -5.75
C GLN A 386 -29.99 -3.32 -5.66
N GLU A 387 -30.02 -2.00 -5.52
CA GLU A 387 -28.86 -1.14 -5.28
C GLU A 387 -28.69 -0.76 -3.80
N SER A 388 -29.53 -1.32 -2.93
CA SER A 388 -29.50 -1.18 -1.47
C SER A 388 -29.99 -2.47 -0.83
N ASP A 389 -29.59 -2.75 0.40
CA ASP A 389 -30.05 -3.92 1.14
C ASP A 389 -29.81 -3.71 2.65
N THR A 390 -30.48 -4.51 3.46
CA THR A 390 -30.33 -4.50 4.92
C THR A 390 -29.93 -5.87 5.42
N ILE A 391 -28.83 -5.95 6.15
CA ILE A 391 -28.33 -7.16 6.81
C ILE A 391 -28.56 -7.00 8.30
N THR A 392 -29.21 -8.00 8.92
CA THR A 392 -29.55 -8.01 10.34
C THR A 392 -28.86 -9.18 11.03
N LEU A 393 -28.14 -8.87 12.14
CA LEU A 393 -27.56 -9.84 13.05
C LEU A 393 -28.34 -9.78 14.37
N LYS A 394 -28.95 -10.91 14.77
CA LYS A 394 -29.67 -11.05 16.04
C LYS A 394 -28.87 -11.94 16.98
N PHE A 395 -28.47 -11.39 18.08
CA PHE A 395 -27.74 -12.13 19.13
C PHE A 395 -28.74 -12.71 20.14
N PRO A 396 -28.57 -13.97 20.57
CA PRO A 396 -29.43 -14.57 21.60
C PRO A 396 -29.28 -13.89 22.96
N GLU A 397 -28.10 -13.31 23.22
CA GLU A 397 -27.77 -12.55 24.42
C GLU A 397 -27.10 -11.24 24.03
N LEU A 398 -27.15 -10.22 24.90
CA LEU A 398 -26.46 -8.96 24.69
C LEU A 398 -24.98 -9.19 24.39
N GLN A 399 -24.48 -8.62 23.32
CA GLN A 399 -23.05 -8.58 22.99
C GLN A 399 -22.55 -7.15 23.05
N LYS A 400 -21.36 -6.97 23.60
CA LYS A 400 -20.66 -5.68 23.51
C LYS A 400 -19.99 -5.60 22.14
N VAL A 401 -20.29 -4.57 21.37
CA VAL A 401 -19.79 -4.39 20.00
C VAL A 401 -19.17 -3.00 19.87
N SER A 402 -18.01 -2.90 19.23
CA SER A 402 -17.30 -1.63 18.97
C SER A 402 -16.76 -1.51 17.55
N CYS A 403 -16.79 -2.60 16.77
CA CYS A 403 -16.21 -2.60 15.42
C CYS A 403 -16.98 -3.55 14.50
N VAL A 404 -17.22 -3.10 13.26
CA VAL A 404 -17.73 -3.91 12.16
C VAL A 404 -16.74 -3.82 11.00
N VAL A 405 -16.38 -4.97 10.44
CA VAL A 405 -15.50 -5.07 9.26
C VAL A 405 -16.32 -5.61 8.10
N LEU A 406 -16.25 -4.91 6.98
CA LEU A 406 -16.89 -5.28 5.72
C LEU A 406 -15.85 -5.43 4.61
N GLY A 407 -16.11 -6.34 3.67
CA GLY A 407 -15.29 -6.50 2.47
C GLY A 407 -16.13 -6.99 1.29
N GLU A 408 -16.02 -6.30 0.15
CA GLU A 408 -16.69 -6.72 -1.10
C GLU A 408 -15.97 -7.88 -1.77
N HIS A 409 -16.67 -8.60 -2.62
CA HIS A 409 -16.06 -9.59 -3.50
C HIS A 409 -15.52 -8.90 -4.76
N LEU A 410 -14.27 -8.47 -4.70
CA LEU A 410 -13.63 -7.63 -5.73
C LEU A 410 -13.54 -8.25 -7.14
N PRO A 411 -13.47 -9.60 -7.33
CA PRO A 411 -13.57 -10.18 -8.66
C PRO A 411 -14.87 -9.86 -9.40
N THR A 412 -15.90 -9.38 -8.70
CA THR A 412 -17.16 -8.88 -9.29
C THR A 412 -17.23 -7.35 -9.35
N GLY A 413 -16.17 -6.64 -8.95
CA GLY A 413 -16.05 -5.18 -8.96
C GLY A 413 -16.33 -4.53 -7.60
N GLN A 414 -15.95 -3.26 -7.46
CA GLN A 414 -16.29 -2.42 -6.32
C GLN A 414 -17.64 -1.74 -6.55
N ARG A 415 -18.59 -1.94 -5.67
CA ARG A 415 -19.98 -1.57 -5.89
C ARG A 415 -20.58 -0.67 -4.83
N ILE A 416 -20.32 -0.95 -3.52
CA ILE A 416 -20.94 -0.25 -2.39
C ILE A 416 -20.40 1.16 -2.28
N GLU A 417 -21.30 2.15 -2.20
CA GLU A 417 -20.98 3.58 -2.16
C GLU A 417 -21.17 4.18 -0.78
N SER A 418 -22.17 3.69 0.00
CA SER A 418 -22.45 4.16 1.35
C SER A 418 -23.31 3.21 2.15
N GLY A 419 -23.26 3.35 3.47
CA GLY A 419 -24.13 2.63 4.37
C GLY A 419 -24.06 3.12 5.81
N GLU A 420 -24.87 2.49 6.67
CA GLU A 420 -25.02 2.82 8.07
C GLU A 420 -25.03 1.56 8.94
N ILE A 421 -24.52 1.67 10.16
CA ILE A 421 -24.57 0.65 11.20
C ILE A 421 -25.51 1.12 12.32
N TRP A 422 -26.46 0.28 12.68
CA TRP A 422 -27.47 0.56 13.69
C TRP A 422 -27.42 -0.51 14.79
N ALA A 423 -27.42 -0.07 16.05
CA ALA A 423 -27.46 -0.91 17.25
C ALA A 423 -28.78 -0.68 17.96
N ASP A 424 -29.63 -1.73 18.08
CA ASP A 424 -30.95 -1.71 18.71
C ASP A 424 -31.80 -0.48 18.27
N GLY A 425 -31.78 -0.17 16.97
CA GLY A 425 -32.54 0.95 16.39
C GLY A 425 -31.91 2.34 16.51
N SER A 426 -30.72 2.46 17.08
CA SER A 426 -29.94 3.69 17.16
C SER A 426 -28.74 3.65 16.19
N LYS A 427 -28.50 4.72 15.46
CA LYS A 427 -27.36 4.77 14.53
C LYS A 427 -26.04 4.85 15.30
N ALA A 428 -25.17 3.83 15.10
CA ALA A 428 -23.85 3.73 15.72
C ALA A 428 -22.73 4.32 14.85
N ALA A 429 -22.80 4.08 13.52
CA ALA A 429 -21.80 4.57 12.59
C ALA A 429 -22.40 4.75 11.18
N GLU A 430 -21.64 5.41 10.33
CA GLU A 430 -21.87 5.46 8.88
C GLU A 430 -20.56 5.14 8.15
N PHE A 431 -20.65 4.67 6.92
CA PHE A 431 -19.50 4.36 6.10
C PHE A 431 -19.73 4.80 4.64
N THR A 432 -18.65 5.06 3.95
CA THR A 432 -18.61 5.32 2.51
C THR A 432 -18.33 4.01 1.76
N VAL A 433 -17.47 4.01 0.76
CA VAL A 433 -17.10 2.82 -0.03
C VAL A 433 -16.57 1.69 0.86
N VAL A 434 -16.83 0.45 0.46
CA VAL A 434 -16.33 -0.73 1.17
C VAL A 434 -15.07 -1.28 0.50
N GLY A 435 -15.15 -1.71 -0.76
CA GLY A 435 -14.01 -2.26 -1.49
C GLY A 435 -13.39 -3.48 -0.83
N HIS A 436 -12.05 -3.53 -0.78
CA HIS A 436 -11.33 -4.65 -0.18
C HIS A 436 -11.64 -4.82 1.31
N LYS A 437 -11.59 -3.70 2.06
CA LYS A 437 -11.88 -3.69 3.50
C LYS A 437 -12.38 -2.31 3.96
N ARG A 438 -13.47 -2.34 4.72
CA ARG A 438 -13.98 -1.21 5.50
C ARG A 438 -14.00 -1.58 6.97
N ILE A 439 -13.32 -0.79 7.81
CA ILE A 439 -13.33 -0.94 9.27
C ILE A 439 -14.16 0.19 9.85
N CYS A 440 -15.28 -0.15 10.46
CA CYS A 440 -16.21 0.81 11.06
C CYS A 440 -16.11 0.71 12.57
N ARG A 441 -15.47 1.69 13.23
CA ARG A 441 -15.36 1.77 14.68
C ARG A 441 -16.36 2.75 15.25
N PHE A 442 -16.90 2.43 16.41
CA PHE A 442 -17.80 3.28 17.16
C PHE A 442 -17.64 3.07 18.68
N THR A 443 -18.23 3.95 19.47
CA THR A 443 -18.24 3.78 20.93
C THR A 443 -18.83 2.42 21.28
N PRO A 444 -18.18 1.62 22.13
CA PRO A 444 -18.70 0.30 22.53
C PRO A 444 -20.13 0.39 23.05
N VAL A 445 -21.01 -0.46 22.52
CA VAL A 445 -22.43 -0.53 22.88
C VAL A 445 -22.84 -1.98 23.09
N ASP A 446 -23.66 -2.20 24.13
CA ASP A 446 -24.31 -3.49 24.34
C ASP A 446 -25.52 -3.58 23.40
N VAL A 447 -25.56 -4.62 22.56
CA VAL A 447 -26.54 -4.75 21.47
C VAL A 447 -27.11 -6.16 21.38
N GLN A 448 -28.40 -6.27 21.10
CA GLN A 448 -29.06 -7.52 20.78
C GLN A 448 -29.37 -7.63 19.27
N THR A 449 -29.62 -6.52 18.60
CA THR A 449 -29.83 -6.48 17.16
C THR A 449 -28.91 -5.47 16.50
N LEU A 450 -27.96 -5.94 15.71
CA LEU A 450 -27.10 -5.10 14.88
C LEU A 450 -27.62 -5.11 13.45
N THR A 451 -27.81 -3.93 12.85
CA THR A 451 -28.30 -3.79 11.48
C THR A 451 -27.29 -3.03 10.64
N ILE A 452 -26.92 -3.57 9.50
CA ILE A 452 -26.03 -2.95 8.52
C ILE A 452 -26.89 -2.61 7.30
N LYS A 453 -27.07 -1.33 7.05
CA LYS A 453 -27.85 -0.82 5.91
C LYS A 453 -26.90 -0.36 4.82
N ILE A 454 -26.89 -1.05 3.69
CA ILE A 454 -26.26 -0.56 2.47
C ILE A 454 -27.24 0.41 1.82
N THR A 455 -26.93 1.71 1.88
CA THR A 455 -27.85 2.76 1.44
C THR A 455 -27.71 3.12 -0.03
N ALA A 456 -26.54 2.87 -0.62
CA ALA A 456 -26.30 3.05 -2.05
C ALA A 456 -25.21 2.11 -2.56
N SER A 457 -25.42 1.61 -3.78
CA SER A 457 -24.48 0.78 -4.51
C SER A 457 -24.58 1.07 -6.02
N ARG A 458 -23.52 0.79 -6.78
CA ARG A 458 -23.49 0.97 -8.25
C ARG A 458 -24.28 -0.06 -9.02
N THR A 459 -24.48 -1.20 -8.41
CA THR A 459 -25.32 -2.34 -8.85
C THR A 459 -25.56 -3.20 -7.61
N GLU A 460 -26.07 -4.41 -7.74
CA GLU A 460 -26.33 -5.31 -6.62
C GLU A 460 -25.10 -5.41 -5.71
N PRO A 461 -25.18 -5.03 -4.42
CA PRO A 461 -24.05 -5.12 -3.52
C PRO A 461 -23.61 -6.57 -3.27
N THR A 462 -22.31 -6.75 -3.03
CA THR A 462 -21.72 -8.04 -2.66
C THR A 462 -20.89 -7.89 -1.40
N LEU A 463 -20.87 -8.90 -0.54
CA LEU A 463 -19.97 -8.99 0.60
C LEU A 463 -19.35 -10.39 0.66
N ARG A 464 -18.02 -10.46 0.68
CA ARG A 464 -17.24 -11.67 1.00
C ARG A 464 -16.85 -11.73 2.47
N LEU A 465 -16.96 -10.61 3.18
CA LEU A 465 -16.54 -10.48 4.56
C LEU A 465 -17.52 -9.60 5.33
N LEU A 466 -18.02 -10.12 6.43
CA LEU A 466 -18.75 -9.42 7.46
C LEU A 466 -18.32 -9.97 8.82
N GLU A 467 -17.65 -9.15 9.59
CA GLU A 467 -17.17 -9.51 10.93
C GLU A 467 -17.58 -8.43 11.93
N VAL A 468 -17.88 -8.86 13.16
CA VAL A 468 -18.30 -7.99 14.26
C VAL A 468 -17.44 -8.28 15.47
N TYR A 469 -16.83 -7.23 16.05
CA TYR A 469 -15.88 -7.34 17.15
C TYR A 469 -16.30 -6.54 18.38
N GLN A 470 -15.89 -7.06 19.56
CA GLN A 470 -16.11 -6.42 20.86
C GLN A 470 -15.23 -5.19 21.08
#